data_976690f74f7fd593a01ab0ccbc100537
#
_entry.id   976690f74f7fd593a01ab0ccbc100537
#
_cell.length_a   1.000
_cell.length_b   1.000
_cell.length_c   1.000
_cell.angle_alpha   90.00
_cell.angle_beta   90.00
_cell.angle_gamma   90.00
#
_symmetry.space_group_name_H-M   'P 1'
#
loop_
_entity.id
_entity.type
_entity.pdbx_description
1 polymer ?
#
loop_
_entity_poly.entity_id
_entity_poly.type
_entity_poly.pdbx_seq_one_letter_code
_entity_poly.pdbx_strand_id
1 'polypeptide(L)'
;MLSAWTKELDIATQAARKAAEIALRMQPGITAESKADQSPVTPADKECERVIARMLSDAFPDDGILGEEGARADSCSGRRWIIDPIDGTRDYLRGNALWANLIALEDIDGIVVGVVNLPIFGNLYTASRGGGAHRDGAPIHVSSKQTIQESVLCFNDYSRLRSTELKQRLLDLAPQFWAVRGLGGAQDAMMVASGQAEIWIEPKAAAWDFAPLKVIVEEAGGRFRNFDGGSRIEAGNAVLFTPALEPEVKNLFGFV
;
A
#
# COMPACT_ATOMS: atom_id res chain seq x y z
N MET A 1 -8.79 -2.93 -24.61
CA MET A 1 -9.67 -1.77 -24.41
C MET A 1 -9.00 -0.87 -23.39
N LEU A 2 -9.03 0.46 -23.56
CA LEU A 2 -8.55 1.39 -22.54
C LEU A 2 -9.43 1.26 -21.29
N SER A 3 -8.83 1.23 -20.10
CA SER A 3 -9.58 1.24 -18.85
C SER A 3 -10.45 2.49 -18.74
N ALA A 4 -11.61 2.36 -18.10
CA ALA A 4 -12.49 3.51 -17.79
C ALA A 4 -11.77 4.58 -16.93
N TRP A 5 -10.67 4.23 -16.26
CA TRP A 5 -9.91 5.05 -15.31
C TRP A 5 -8.56 5.56 -15.86
N THR A 6 -8.40 5.61 -17.19
CA THR A 6 -7.12 5.96 -17.82
C THR A 6 -6.63 7.36 -17.43
N LYS A 7 -7.53 8.37 -17.40
CA LYS A 7 -7.18 9.75 -17.05
C LYS A 7 -6.75 9.85 -15.58
N GLU A 8 -7.52 9.20 -14.68
CA GLU A 8 -7.26 9.19 -13.25
C GLU A 8 -5.92 8.53 -12.94
N LEU A 9 -5.65 7.38 -13.55
CA LEU A 9 -4.40 6.64 -13.38
C LEU A 9 -3.19 7.44 -13.89
N ASP A 10 -3.33 8.13 -15.03
CA ASP A 10 -2.26 8.94 -15.60
C ASP A 10 -1.92 10.14 -14.70
N ILE A 11 -2.90 10.89 -14.23
CA ILE A 11 -2.70 12.04 -13.34
C ILE A 11 -2.12 11.59 -11.99
N ALA A 12 -2.64 10.52 -11.38
CA ALA A 12 -2.09 9.97 -10.14
C ALA A 12 -0.63 9.51 -10.30
N THR A 13 -0.31 8.89 -11.44
CA THR A 13 1.06 8.48 -11.79
C THR A 13 2.00 9.69 -11.89
N GLN A 14 1.58 10.75 -12.57
CA GLN A 14 2.36 11.99 -12.67
C GLN A 14 2.55 12.65 -11.30
N ALA A 15 1.51 12.67 -10.47
CA ALA A 15 1.57 13.22 -9.11
C ALA A 15 2.55 12.43 -8.22
N ALA A 16 2.52 11.10 -8.27
CA ALA A 16 3.44 10.24 -7.52
C ALA A 16 4.90 10.46 -7.96
N ARG A 17 5.17 10.54 -9.26
CA ARG A 17 6.51 10.86 -9.78
C ARG A 17 6.98 12.23 -9.33
N LYS A 18 6.10 13.23 -9.34
CA LYS A 18 6.44 14.58 -8.89
C LYS A 18 6.75 14.64 -7.40
N ALA A 19 5.99 13.93 -6.59
CA ALA A 19 6.25 13.78 -5.16
C ALA A 19 7.61 13.10 -4.92
N ALA A 20 7.94 12.05 -5.66
CA ALA A 20 9.24 11.39 -5.56
C ALA A 20 10.43 12.31 -5.85
N GLU A 21 10.35 13.14 -6.90
CA GLU A 21 11.38 14.14 -7.20
C GLU A 21 11.59 15.11 -6.04
N ILE A 22 10.50 15.54 -5.38
CA ILE A 22 10.53 16.42 -4.22
C ILE A 22 11.16 15.70 -3.03
N ALA A 23 10.66 14.51 -2.71
CA ALA A 23 11.16 13.72 -1.60
C ALA A 23 12.66 13.42 -1.73
N LEU A 24 13.13 12.96 -2.89
CA LEU A 24 14.54 12.67 -3.14
C LEU A 24 15.42 13.93 -2.99
N ARG A 25 14.96 15.08 -3.46
CA ARG A 25 15.69 16.34 -3.33
C ARG A 25 15.78 16.82 -1.87
N MET A 26 14.73 16.58 -1.07
CA MET A 26 14.63 17.05 0.31
C MET A 26 15.25 16.10 1.33
N GLN A 27 15.48 14.83 0.98
CA GLN A 27 15.99 13.80 1.89
C GLN A 27 17.35 14.12 2.54
N PRO A 28 18.35 14.66 1.83
CA PRO A 28 19.67 14.92 2.44
C PRO A 28 19.60 15.90 3.61
N GLY A 29 19.96 15.42 4.82
CA GLY A 29 19.99 16.22 6.04
C GLY A 29 18.62 16.59 6.61
N ILE A 30 17.55 15.91 6.18
CA ILE A 30 16.19 16.18 6.65
C ILE A 30 16.03 15.80 8.13
N THR A 31 15.22 16.59 8.85
CA THR A 31 14.83 16.34 10.24
C THR A 31 13.32 16.11 10.32
N ALA A 32 12.87 15.43 11.37
CA ALA A 32 11.46 15.18 11.62
C ALA A 32 10.94 15.92 12.85
N GLU A 33 9.65 16.24 12.80
CA GLU A 33 8.82 16.56 13.96
C GLU A 33 8.11 15.27 14.41
N SER A 34 7.66 15.21 15.67
CA SER A 34 6.84 14.12 16.17
C SER A 34 5.36 14.50 16.11
N LYS A 35 4.53 13.66 15.49
CA LYS A 35 3.06 13.79 15.57
C LYS A 35 2.55 13.43 16.98
N ALA A 36 1.27 13.65 17.24
CA ALA A 36 0.64 13.36 18.54
C ALA A 36 0.72 11.87 18.93
N ASP A 37 0.74 10.98 17.96
CA ASP A 37 0.89 9.53 18.11
C ASP A 37 2.35 9.07 18.15
N GLN A 38 3.30 10.01 18.22
CA GLN A 38 4.76 9.81 18.22
C GLN A 38 5.35 9.27 16.91
N SER A 39 4.57 9.19 15.83
CA SER A 39 5.12 8.94 14.50
C SER A 39 5.87 10.18 13.99
N PRO A 40 6.92 9.99 13.18
CA PRO A 40 7.64 11.11 12.59
C PRO A 40 6.87 11.70 11.42
N VAL A 41 7.03 13.02 11.22
CA VAL A 41 6.64 13.74 10.00
C VAL A 41 7.77 14.68 9.60
N THR A 42 8.04 14.79 8.30
CA THR A 42 9.07 15.68 7.78
C THR A 42 8.47 16.82 6.94
N PRO A 43 9.23 17.89 6.68
CA PRO A 43 8.80 18.89 5.69
C PRO A 43 8.57 18.29 4.29
N ALA A 44 9.22 17.17 3.95
CA ALA A 44 9.03 16.49 2.67
C ALA A 44 7.65 15.83 2.58
N ASP A 45 7.18 15.19 3.66
CA ASP A 45 5.82 14.61 3.72
C ASP A 45 4.77 15.69 3.41
N LYS A 46 4.85 16.82 4.13
CA LYS A 46 3.92 17.96 3.95
C LYS A 46 3.97 18.55 2.54
N GLU A 47 5.16 18.73 1.97
CA GLU A 47 5.30 19.30 0.62
C GLU A 47 4.86 18.32 -0.46
N CYS A 48 5.17 17.04 -0.33
CA CYS A 48 4.70 16.00 -1.26
C CYS A 48 3.17 15.92 -1.25
N GLU A 49 2.54 15.87 -0.07
CA GLU A 49 1.08 15.85 0.04
C GLU A 49 0.45 17.08 -0.61
N ARG A 50 0.99 18.26 -0.32
CA ARG A 50 0.49 19.53 -0.89
C ARG A 50 0.52 19.51 -2.42
N VAL A 51 1.60 18.98 -3.02
CA VAL A 51 1.75 18.92 -4.49
C VAL A 51 0.83 17.87 -5.08
N ILE A 52 0.75 16.66 -4.49
CA ILE A 52 -0.17 15.61 -4.94
C ILE A 52 -1.61 16.11 -4.90
N ALA A 53 -2.06 16.63 -3.74
CA ALA A 53 -3.42 17.11 -3.55
C ALA A 53 -3.78 18.23 -4.55
N ARG A 54 -2.86 19.17 -4.79
CA ARG A 54 -3.06 20.23 -5.79
C ARG A 54 -3.24 19.64 -7.19
N MET A 55 -2.35 18.76 -7.63
CA MET A 55 -2.45 18.19 -8.99
C MET A 55 -3.75 17.42 -9.20
N LEU A 56 -4.20 16.69 -8.17
CA LEU A 56 -5.46 15.95 -8.21
C LEU A 56 -6.66 16.89 -8.22
N SER A 57 -6.68 17.91 -7.35
CA SER A 57 -7.79 18.90 -7.32
C SER A 57 -7.87 19.75 -8.59
N ASP A 58 -6.75 20.12 -9.20
CA ASP A 58 -6.71 20.86 -10.46
C ASP A 58 -7.32 20.02 -11.62
N ALA A 59 -7.09 18.69 -11.60
CA ALA A 59 -7.59 17.77 -12.63
C ALA A 59 -9.02 17.27 -12.40
N PHE A 60 -9.42 17.17 -11.12
CA PHE A 60 -10.68 16.60 -10.64
C PHE A 60 -11.27 17.46 -9.50
N PRO A 61 -11.77 18.67 -9.80
CA PRO A 61 -12.17 19.65 -8.78
C PRO A 61 -13.38 19.23 -7.92
N ASP A 62 -14.18 18.29 -8.39
CA ASP A 62 -15.36 17.77 -7.68
C ASP A 62 -15.03 16.57 -6.76
N ASP A 63 -13.82 16.01 -6.85
CA ASP A 63 -13.42 14.88 -6.02
C ASP A 63 -12.93 15.34 -4.64
N GLY A 64 -13.24 14.54 -3.62
CA GLY A 64 -12.69 14.76 -2.26
C GLY A 64 -11.22 14.41 -2.15
N ILE A 65 -10.58 14.87 -1.07
CA ILE A 65 -9.20 14.53 -0.71
C ILE A 65 -9.16 14.03 0.73
N LEU A 66 -8.41 12.96 0.95
CA LEU A 66 -8.06 12.39 2.26
C LEU A 66 -6.55 12.13 2.29
N GLY A 67 -5.77 13.03 2.84
CA GLY A 67 -4.31 12.88 3.00
C GLY A 67 -3.92 12.54 4.43
N GLU A 68 -2.78 11.89 4.62
CA GLU A 68 -2.20 11.56 5.92
C GLU A 68 -1.81 12.83 6.68
N GLU A 69 -1.17 13.79 6.01
CA GLU A 69 -0.58 14.99 6.62
C GLU A 69 -1.57 16.13 6.77
N GLY A 70 -2.84 15.89 6.48
CA GLY A 70 -3.94 16.79 6.76
C GLY A 70 -4.61 17.41 5.55
N ALA A 71 -4.20 17.09 4.32
CA ALA A 71 -4.95 17.52 3.15
C ALA A 71 -6.38 16.94 3.20
N ARG A 72 -7.38 17.82 3.13
CA ARG A 72 -8.80 17.45 3.18
C ARG A 72 -9.58 18.32 2.21
N ALA A 73 -10.48 17.68 1.45
CA ALA A 73 -11.51 18.35 0.68
C ALA A 73 -12.76 17.48 0.66
N ASP A 74 -13.92 18.11 0.77
CA ASP A 74 -15.21 17.42 0.64
C ASP A 74 -15.46 17.05 -0.81
N SER A 75 -16.14 15.93 -1.04
CA SER A 75 -16.47 15.43 -2.36
C SER A 75 -17.85 15.94 -2.81
N CYS A 76 -17.95 16.43 -4.04
CA CYS A 76 -19.20 16.66 -4.73
C CYS A 76 -19.55 15.56 -5.75
N SER A 77 -18.54 14.80 -6.20
CA SER A 77 -18.69 13.70 -7.16
C SER A 77 -19.07 12.36 -6.54
N GLY A 78 -18.90 12.21 -5.19
CA GLY A 78 -18.99 10.93 -4.49
C GLY A 78 -17.68 10.12 -4.54
N ARG A 79 -16.61 10.66 -5.14
CA ARG A 79 -15.28 10.05 -5.22
C ARG A 79 -14.32 10.78 -4.29
N ARG A 80 -13.27 10.08 -3.80
CA ARG A 80 -12.19 10.72 -3.02
C ARG A 80 -10.83 10.14 -3.36
N TRP A 81 -9.85 11.00 -3.44
CA TRP A 81 -8.44 10.63 -3.51
C TRP A 81 -7.90 10.39 -2.10
N ILE A 82 -7.15 9.31 -1.94
CA ILE A 82 -6.53 8.92 -0.67
C ILE A 82 -5.02 8.94 -0.90
N ILE A 83 -4.29 9.66 -0.03
CA ILE A 83 -2.88 10.00 -0.24
C ILE A 83 -2.07 9.66 1.01
N ASP A 84 -1.00 8.89 0.84
CA ASP A 84 0.14 8.87 1.73
C ASP A 84 1.35 9.42 0.96
N PRO A 85 1.85 10.58 1.33
CA PRO A 85 2.94 11.23 0.59
C PRO A 85 4.26 10.48 0.70
N ILE A 86 4.57 9.88 1.85
CA ILE A 86 5.78 9.10 2.12
C ILE A 86 5.45 7.97 3.11
N ASP A 87 4.90 6.86 2.62
CA ASP A 87 4.85 5.61 3.41
C ASP A 87 6.27 5.20 3.79
N GLY A 88 6.49 4.91 5.06
CA GLY A 88 7.81 4.57 5.55
C GLY A 88 8.66 5.80 5.91
N THR A 89 8.11 6.86 6.51
CA THR A 89 8.83 8.07 6.94
C THR A 89 10.07 7.77 7.80
N ARG A 90 10.04 6.69 8.63
CA ARG A 90 11.21 6.26 9.40
C ARG A 90 12.36 5.80 8.51
N ASP A 91 12.05 5.09 7.45
CA ASP A 91 13.01 4.60 6.46
C ASP A 91 13.54 5.74 5.60
N TYR A 92 12.66 6.64 5.20
CA TYR A 92 13.01 7.87 4.52
C TYR A 92 14.02 8.71 5.33
N LEU A 93 13.77 8.92 6.63
CA LEU A 93 14.69 9.62 7.55
C LEU A 93 16.05 8.95 7.69
N ARG A 94 16.10 7.62 7.59
CA ARG A 94 17.32 6.83 7.66
C ARG A 94 18.10 6.80 6.36
N GLY A 95 17.54 7.33 5.27
CA GLY A 95 18.14 7.29 3.94
C GLY A 95 18.15 5.89 3.33
N ASN A 96 17.29 4.98 3.80
CA ASN A 96 17.16 3.66 3.18
C ASN A 96 16.14 3.68 2.04
N ALA A 97 15.98 2.55 1.34
CA ALA A 97 15.19 2.46 0.13
C ALA A 97 13.70 2.11 0.37
N LEU A 98 13.30 1.82 1.62
CA LEU A 98 12.02 1.19 1.96
C LEU A 98 10.94 2.22 2.25
N TRP A 99 10.72 3.15 1.32
CA TRP A 99 9.65 4.15 1.39
C TRP A 99 8.97 4.33 0.03
N ALA A 100 7.72 4.79 0.03
CA ALA A 100 6.91 4.92 -1.17
C ALA A 100 6.05 6.18 -1.16
N ASN A 101 5.59 6.61 -2.36
CA ASN A 101 4.45 7.53 -2.48
C ASN A 101 3.23 6.68 -2.85
N LEU A 102 2.15 6.84 -2.11
CA LEU A 102 0.93 6.06 -2.23
C LEU A 102 -0.24 6.96 -2.61
N ILE A 103 -0.95 6.63 -3.70
CA ILE A 103 -2.13 7.37 -4.15
C ILE A 103 -3.21 6.38 -4.56
N ALA A 104 -4.45 6.59 -4.11
CA ALA A 104 -5.59 5.81 -4.55
C ALA A 104 -6.79 6.70 -4.83
N LEU A 105 -7.68 6.25 -5.71
CA LEU A 105 -9.02 6.80 -5.91
C LEU A 105 -10.06 5.80 -5.42
N GLU A 106 -10.98 6.27 -4.63
CA GLU A 106 -12.16 5.54 -4.16
C GLU A 106 -13.42 6.14 -4.77
N ASP A 107 -14.33 5.28 -5.21
CA ASP A 107 -15.70 5.62 -5.58
C ASP A 107 -16.71 4.89 -4.66
N ILE A 108 -18.00 4.93 -5.02
CA ILE A 108 -19.07 4.30 -4.23
C ILE A 108 -18.90 2.77 -4.10
N ASP A 109 -18.21 2.14 -5.04
CA ASP A 109 -18.00 0.69 -5.06
C ASP A 109 -16.63 0.28 -4.45
N GLY A 110 -15.84 1.24 -3.93
CA GLY A 110 -14.55 1.05 -3.28
C GLY A 110 -13.36 1.56 -4.10
N ILE A 111 -12.17 0.98 -3.91
CA ILE A 111 -10.95 1.48 -4.56
C ILE A 111 -10.92 1.12 -6.04
N VAL A 112 -10.72 2.13 -6.90
CA VAL A 112 -10.76 2.01 -8.37
C VAL A 112 -9.44 2.29 -9.06
N VAL A 113 -8.56 3.09 -8.44
CA VAL A 113 -7.20 3.38 -8.94
C VAL A 113 -6.21 3.24 -7.80
N GLY A 114 -5.06 2.69 -8.07
CA GLY A 114 -3.94 2.62 -7.13
C GLY A 114 -2.60 2.88 -7.82
N VAL A 115 -1.77 3.68 -7.16
CA VAL A 115 -0.39 3.97 -7.55
C VAL A 115 0.51 3.79 -6.34
N VAL A 116 1.55 2.98 -6.49
CA VAL A 116 2.65 2.81 -5.53
C VAL A 116 3.94 3.11 -6.27
N ASN A 117 4.61 4.17 -5.88
CA ASN A 117 5.89 4.55 -6.43
C ASN A 117 6.99 4.30 -5.40
N LEU A 118 7.97 3.46 -5.72
CA LEU A 118 9.15 3.12 -4.91
C LEU A 118 10.39 3.80 -5.53
N PRO A 119 10.67 5.06 -5.21
CA PRO A 119 11.59 5.89 -5.98
C PRO A 119 13.04 5.38 -6.01
N ILE A 120 13.52 4.84 -4.88
CA ILE A 120 14.90 4.35 -4.78
C ILE A 120 15.09 3.07 -5.61
N PHE A 121 14.07 2.21 -5.68
CA PHE A 121 14.09 1.02 -6.54
C PHE A 121 13.82 1.33 -8.01
N GLY A 122 13.34 2.55 -8.33
CA GLY A 122 12.91 2.91 -9.67
C GLY A 122 11.67 2.17 -10.16
N ASN A 123 10.85 1.63 -9.26
CA ASN A 123 9.68 0.84 -9.59
C ASN A 123 8.39 1.64 -9.35
N LEU A 124 7.52 1.65 -10.35
CA LEU A 124 6.19 2.23 -10.28
C LEU A 124 5.13 1.15 -10.51
N TYR A 125 4.30 0.90 -9.51
CA TYR A 125 3.18 -0.02 -9.59
C TYR A 125 1.88 0.76 -9.79
N THR A 126 1.05 0.28 -10.69
CA THR A 126 -0.21 0.93 -11.04
C THR A 126 -1.29 -0.12 -11.25
N ALA A 127 -2.50 0.19 -10.84
CA ALA A 127 -3.68 -0.60 -11.18
C ALA A 127 -4.92 0.27 -11.32
N SER A 128 -5.87 -0.20 -12.09
CA SER A 128 -7.22 0.33 -12.11
C SER A 128 -8.22 -0.81 -12.19
N ARG A 129 -9.39 -0.65 -11.56
CA ARG A 129 -10.44 -1.68 -11.55
C ARG A 129 -10.77 -2.16 -12.97
N GLY A 130 -10.59 -3.47 -13.22
CA GLY A 130 -10.76 -4.11 -14.51
C GLY A 130 -9.67 -3.81 -15.54
N GLY A 131 -8.62 -3.08 -15.16
CA GLY A 131 -7.50 -2.75 -16.03
C GLY A 131 -6.25 -3.60 -15.80
N GLY A 132 -6.26 -4.46 -14.76
CA GLY A 132 -5.10 -5.22 -14.32
C GLY A 132 -4.08 -4.39 -13.56
N ALA A 133 -3.09 -5.08 -12.99
CA ALA A 133 -1.96 -4.49 -12.30
C ALA A 133 -0.71 -4.48 -13.15
N HIS A 134 0.10 -3.43 -13.05
CA HIS A 134 1.30 -3.24 -13.84
C HIS A 134 2.46 -2.76 -12.96
N ARG A 135 3.67 -3.17 -13.29
CA ARG A 135 4.93 -2.62 -12.79
C ARG A 135 5.70 -2.04 -13.97
N ASP A 136 5.98 -0.75 -13.93
CA ASP A 136 6.69 -0.01 -15.00
C ASP A 136 6.05 -0.22 -16.39
N GLY A 137 4.70 -0.31 -16.42
CA GLY A 137 3.92 -0.57 -17.63
C GLY A 137 3.82 -2.04 -18.05
N ALA A 138 4.58 -2.95 -17.46
CA ALA A 138 4.49 -4.38 -17.72
C ALA A 138 3.44 -5.03 -16.79
N PRO A 139 2.54 -5.91 -17.29
CA PRO A 139 1.56 -6.58 -16.45
C PRO A 139 2.22 -7.47 -15.40
N ILE A 140 1.66 -7.49 -14.20
CA ILE A 140 2.10 -8.34 -13.08
C ILE A 140 0.96 -9.21 -12.58
N HIS A 141 1.33 -10.34 -11.98
CA HIS A 141 0.40 -11.29 -11.38
C HIS A 141 0.99 -11.83 -10.08
N VAL A 142 0.10 -12.19 -9.15
CA VAL A 142 0.50 -12.92 -7.94
C VAL A 142 1.10 -14.28 -8.28
N SER A 143 1.81 -14.87 -7.33
CA SER A 143 2.46 -16.18 -7.48
C SER A 143 1.44 -17.31 -7.73
N SER A 144 1.90 -18.34 -8.45
CA SER A 144 1.17 -19.59 -8.66
C SER A 144 1.54 -20.70 -7.67
N LYS A 145 2.33 -20.41 -6.64
CA LYS A 145 2.70 -21.38 -5.60
C LYS A 145 1.47 -21.86 -4.83
N GLN A 146 1.47 -23.14 -4.48
CA GLN A 146 0.29 -23.82 -3.92
C GLN A 146 0.48 -24.22 -2.44
N THR A 147 1.71 -24.19 -1.94
CA THR A 147 2.04 -24.65 -0.58
C THR A 147 2.91 -23.65 0.16
N ILE A 148 2.79 -23.59 1.49
CA ILE A 148 3.62 -22.71 2.31
C ILE A 148 5.10 -23.08 2.26
N GLN A 149 5.44 -24.34 2.00
CA GLN A 149 6.82 -24.83 1.89
C GLN A 149 7.53 -24.29 0.63
N GLU A 150 6.79 -23.75 -0.33
CA GLU A 150 7.33 -23.09 -1.53
C GLU A 150 7.19 -21.56 -1.46
N SER A 151 6.57 -21.05 -0.40
CA SER A 151 6.08 -19.69 -0.29
C SER A 151 6.96 -18.81 0.58
N VAL A 152 6.93 -17.50 0.29
CA VAL A 152 7.55 -16.46 1.11
C VAL A 152 6.45 -15.77 1.92
N LEU A 153 6.64 -15.73 3.24
CA LEU A 153 5.84 -14.94 4.16
C LEU A 153 6.54 -13.60 4.42
N CYS A 154 5.82 -12.51 4.22
CA CYS A 154 6.23 -11.19 4.65
C CYS A 154 5.33 -10.70 5.80
N PHE A 155 5.90 -9.95 6.74
CA PHE A 155 5.10 -9.25 7.76
C PHE A 155 5.78 -7.96 8.20
N ASN A 156 4.97 -6.98 8.53
CA ASN A 156 5.44 -5.71 9.08
C ASN A 156 5.20 -5.65 10.59
N ASP A 157 5.95 -4.77 11.28
CA ASP A 157 5.80 -4.39 12.68
C ASP A 157 5.63 -5.59 13.66
N TYR A 158 6.68 -6.39 13.79
CA TYR A 158 6.71 -7.51 14.73
C TYR A 158 6.30 -7.12 16.16
N SER A 159 6.62 -5.89 16.58
CA SER A 159 6.27 -5.41 17.92
C SER A 159 4.76 -5.33 18.15
N ARG A 160 4.00 -5.01 17.10
CA ARG A 160 2.53 -4.99 17.14
C ARG A 160 1.95 -6.39 16.95
N LEU A 161 2.52 -7.20 16.05
CA LEU A 161 2.11 -8.60 15.89
C LEU A 161 2.18 -9.38 17.20
N ARG A 162 3.26 -9.21 17.97
CA ARG A 162 3.44 -9.90 19.27
C ARG A 162 2.36 -9.58 20.31
N SER A 163 1.66 -8.45 20.18
CA SER A 163 0.59 -8.02 21.08
C SER A 163 -0.77 -8.59 20.69
N THR A 164 -0.87 -9.28 19.56
CA THR A 164 -2.09 -9.91 19.07
C THR A 164 -2.20 -11.36 19.52
N GLU A 165 -3.39 -11.94 19.46
CA GLU A 165 -3.62 -13.38 19.67
C GLU A 165 -2.94 -14.23 18.58
N LEU A 166 -2.59 -13.62 17.45
CA LEU A 166 -1.93 -14.28 16.33
C LEU A 166 -0.47 -14.66 16.61
N LYS A 167 0.19 -14.04 17.61
CA LYS A 167 1.63 -14.19 17.85
C LYS A 167 2.08 -15.65 17.88
N GLN A 168 1.37 -16.50 18.66
CA GLN A 168 1.76 -17.90 18.79
C GLN A 168 1.51 -18.66 17.49
N ARG A 169 0.36 -18.47 16.87
CA ARG A 169 0.02 -19.10 15.58
C ARG A 169 1.04 -18.73 14.49
N LEU A 170 1.44 -17.44 14.45
CA LEU A 170 2.44 -16.97 13.49
C LEU A 170 3.84 -17.57 13.78
N LEU A 171 4.24 -17.66 15.06
CA LEU A 171 5.52 -18.28 15.44
C LEU A 171 5.56 -19.77 15.10
N ASP A 172 4.44 -20.48 15.23
CA ASP A 172 4.33 -21.90 14.89
C ASP A 172 4.28 -22.12 13.37
N LEU A 173 3.69 -21.18 12.62
CA LEU A 173 3.51 -21.27 11.17
C LEU A 173 4.74 -20.78 10.38
N ALA A 174 5.34 -19.69 10.79
CA ALA A 174 6.44 -19.05 10.06
C ALA A 174 7.62 -19.96 9.70
N PRO A 175 8.08 -20.89 10.59
CA PRO A 175 9.15 -21.83 10.26
C PRO A 175 8.80 -22.83 9.15
N GLN A 176 7.53 -22.98 8.78
CA GLN A 176 7.09 -23.91 7.75
C GLN A 176 7.17 -23.30 6.34
N PHE A 177 7.36 -21.98 6.24
CA PHE A 177 7.53 -21.31 4.94
C PHE A 177 8.94 -21.54 4.39
N TRP A 178 9.05 -21.50 3.07
CA TRP A 178 10.36 -21.53 2.38
C TRP A 178 11.27 -20.40 2.83
N ALA A 179 10.70 -19.20 3.02
CA ALA A 179 11.41 -18.05 3.58
C ALA A 179 10.45 -17.09 4.29
N VAL A 180 10.99 -16.34 5.24
CA VAL A 180 10.27 -15.25 5.93
C VAL A 180 11.06 -13.96 5.74
N ARG A 181 10.36 -12.86 5.45
CA ARG A 181 10.93 -11.53 5.23
C ARG A 181 10.12 -10.47 6.00
N GLY A 182 10.70 -9.31 6.21
CA GLY A 182 10.06 -8.14 6.77
C GLY A 182 10.88 -6.93 6.34
N LEU A 183 10.60 -6.44 5.14
CA LEU A 183 11.30 -5.28 4.57
C LEU A 183 10.59 -3.98 4.90
N GLY A 184 9.25 -4.00 4.88
CA GLY A 184 8.41 -2.85 5.24
C GLY A 184 7.28 -2.61 4.26
N GLY A 185 6.16 -2.14 4.79
CA GLY A 185 4.93 -1.66 4.18
C GLY A 185 4.71 -1.96 2.70
N ALA A 186 4.74 -0.92 1.90
CA ALA A 186 4.45 -1.02 0.46
C ALA A 186 5.38 -1.98 -0.30
N GLN A 187 6.68 -2.08 0.07
CA GLN A 187 7.60 -2.98 -0.62
C GLN A 187 7.17 -4.44 -0.49
N ASP A 188 6.84 -4.90 0.72
CA ASP A 188 6.42 -6.28 0.96
C ASP A 188 5.08 -6.59 0.25
N ALA A 189 4.13 -5.65 0.28
CA ALA A 189 2.86 -5.77 -0.42
C ALA A 189 3.06 -5.88 -1.95
N MET A 190 3.98 -5.10 -2.52
CA MET A 190 4.29 -5.16 -3.96
C MET A 190 5.03 -6.44 -4.35
N MET A 191 5.76 -7.07 -3.43
CA MET A 191 6.29 -8.43 -3.64
C MET A 191 5.15 -9.44 -3.81
N VAL A 192 4.07 -9.34 -3.05
CA VAL A 192 2.89 -10.20 -3.23
C VAL A 192 2.25 -9.94 -4.60
N ALA A 193 2.00 -8.67 -4.96
CA ALA A 193 1.41 -8.31 -6.25
C ALA A 193 2.23 -8.80 -7.45
N SER A 194 3.56 -8.89 -7.30
CA SER A 194 4.49 -9.31 -8.37
C SER A 194 4.86 -10.78 -8.34
N GLY A 195 4.24 -11.60 -7.48
CA GLY A 195 4.53 -13.03 -7.36
C GLY A 195 5.90 -13.36 -6.75
N GLN A 196 6.50 -12.43 -6.01
CA GLN A 196 7.78 -12.60 -5.32
C GLN A 196 7.61 -13.01 -3.84
N ALA A 197 6.40 -12.87 -3.31
CA ALA A 197 5.95 -13.38 -2.04
C ALA A 197 4.50 -13.84 -2.16
N GLU A 198 4.02 -14.65 -1.21
CA GLU A 198 2.67 -15.20 -1.27
C GLU A 198 1.75 -14.66 -0.19
N ILE A 199 2.29 -14.22 0.93
CA ILE A 199 1.53 -13.63 2.04
C ILE A 199 2.27 -12.41 2.58
N TRP A 200 1.54 -11.32 2.83
CA TRP A 200 1.99 -10.18 3.62
C TRP A 200 0.97 -9.85 4.70
N ILE A 201 1.45 -9.66 5.94
CA ILE A 201 0.64 -9.38 7.13
C ILE A 201 0.99 -8.00 7.66
N GLU A 202 -0.01 -7.11 7.78
CA GLU A 202 0.10 -5.79 8.39
C GLU A 202 -0.86 -5.69 9.59
N PRO A 203 -0.32 -5.65 10.82
CA PRO A 203 -1.16 -5.64 12.02
C PRO A 203 -1.76 -4.28 12.34
N LYS A 204 -1.20 -3.19 11.83
CA LYS A 204 -1.72 -1.85 12.08
C LYS A 204 -1.22 -0.82 11.09
N ALA A 205 -2.13 -0.33 10.26
CA ALA A 205 -1.92 0.77 9.33
C ALA A 205 -3.21 1.58 9.13
N ALA A 206 -3.14 2.69 8.43
CA ALA A 206 -4.29 3.54 8.14
C ALA A 206 -4.89 3.25 6.75
N ALA A 207 -5.98 3.92 6.42
CA ALA A 207 -6.64 3.73 5.14
C ALA A 207 -5.75 4.11 3.95
N TRP A 208 -4.91 5.14 4.10
CA TRP A 208 -4.02 5.61 3.04
C TRP A 208 -2.86 4.65 2.76
N ASP A 209 -2.42 3.86 3.76
CA ASP A 209 -1.44 2.80 3.56
C ASP A 209 -2.05 1.65 2.72
N PHE A 210 -3.31 1.28 3.01
CA PHE A 210 -3.96 0.11 2.40
C PHE A 210 -4.59 0.36 1.04
N ALA A 211 -5.15 1.55 0.80
CA ALA A 211 -5.99 1.80 -0.36
C ALA A 211 -5.30 1.45 -1.70
N PRO A 212 -4.10 1.95 -2.03
CA PRO A 212 -3.46 1.60 -3.29
C PRO A 212 -2.99 0.15 -3.33
N LEU A 213 -2.53 -0.40 -2.19
CA LEU A 213 -2.06 -1.79 -2.12
C LEU A 213 -3.19 -2.77 -2.42
N LYS A 214 -4.39 -2.49 -1.89
CA LYS A 214 -5.58 -3.32 -2.09
C LYS A 214 -5.89 -3.51 -3.56
N VAL A 215 -6.10 -2.43 -4.30
CA VAL A 215 -6.49 -2.54 -5.71
C VAL A 215 -5.37 -3.14 -6.56
N ILE A 216 -4.10 -2.84 -6.29
CA ILE A 216 -2.97 -3.40 -7.04
C ILE A 216 -2.88 -4.91 -6.83
N VAL A 217 -3.00 -5.39 -5.59
CA VAL A 217 -2.95 -6.83 -5.31
C VAL A 217 -4.18 -7.55 -5.86
N GLU A 218 -5.38 -6.98 -5.74
CA GLU A 218 -6.61 -7.58 -6.27
C GLU A 218 -6.60 -7.64 -7.80
N GLU A 219 -6.14 -6.60 -8.50
CA GLU A 219 -6.00 -6.58 -9.96
C GLU A 219 -4.84 -7.47 -10.46
N ALA A 220 -3.86 -7.78 -9.61
CA ALA A 220 -2.85 -8.81 -9.88
C ALA A 220 -3.37 -10.25 -9.66
N GLY A 221 -4.62 -10.43 -9.22
CA GLY A 221 -5.24 -11.71 -8.92
C GLY A 221 -5.11 -12.21 -7.49
N GLY A 222 -4.57 -11.40 -6.58
CA GLY A 222 -4.47 -11.68 -5.15
C GLY A 222 -5.77 -11.41 -4.37
N ARG A 223 -5.64 -11.44 -3.06
CA ARG A 223 -6.73 -11.16 -2.11
C ARG A 223 -6.27 -10.17 -1.06
N PHE A 224 -7.19 -9.29 -0.66
CA PHE A 224 -7.08 -8.43 0.51
C PHE A 224 -8.13 -8.85 1.53
N ARG A 225 -7.73 -9.11 2.79
CA ARG A 225 -8.63 -9.38 3.91
C ARG A 225 -8.14 -8.66 5.16
N ASN A 226 -9.10 -8.27 6.00
CA ASN A 226 -8.80 -7.87 7.36
C ASN A 226 -8.70 -9.11 8.26
N PHE A 227 -8.21 -8.94 9.48
CA PHE A 227 -8.07 -10.04 10.43
C PHE A 227 -9.42 -10.61 10.90
N ASP A 228 -10.52 -9.91 10.67
CA ASP A 228 -11.89 -10.34 10.88
C ASP A 228 -12.54 -10.99 9.64
N GLY A 229 -11.78 -11.15 8.56
CA GLY A 229 -12.26 -11.67 7.27
C GLY A 229 -12.91 -10.63 6.36
N GLY A 230 -13.10 -9.40 6.83
CA GLY A 230 -13.60 -8.27 6.02
C GLY A 230 -12.60 -7.81 4.95
N SER A 231 -12.93 -6.71 4.26
CA SER A 231 -12.06 -6.13 3.22
C SER A 231 -12.08 -4.60 3.20
N ARG A 232 -12.23 -3.98 4.38
CA ARG A 232 -12.29 -2.52 4.55
C ARG A 232 -10.90 -1.94 4.75
N ILE A 233 -10.58 -0.85 4.07
CA ILE A 233 -9.29 -0.16 4.25
C ILE A 233 -9.19 0.53 5.62
N GLU A 234 -10.33 0.87 6.26
CA GLU A 234 -10.38 1.52 7.57
C GLU A 234 -10.28 0.55 8.76
N ALA A 235 -10.21 -0.77 8.51
CA ALA A 235 -10.15 -1.76 9.60
C ALA A 235 -8.85 -1.74 10.42
N GLY A 236 -7.82 -1.03 9.92
CA GLY A 236 -6.56 -0.83 10.64
C GLY A 236 -5.59 -2.01 10.59
N ASN A 237 -5.93 -3.10 9.89
CA ASN A 237 -5.07 -4.26 9.66
C ASN A 237 -5.41 -4.94 8.35
N ALA A 238 -4.46 -5.69 7.79
CA ALA A 238 -4.71 -6.48 6.58
C ALA A 238 -3.78 -7.68 6.45
N VAL A 239 -4.25 -8.66 5.69
CA VAL A 239 -3.44 -9.72 5.08
C VAL A 239 -3.68 -9.70 3.57
N LEU A 240 -2.60 -9.61 2.79
CA LEU A 240 -2.59 -9.75 1.34
C LEU A 240 -2.00 -11.10 1.00
N PHE A 241 -2.64 -11.84 0.08
CA PHE A 241 -2.19 -13.21 -0.19
C PHE A 241 -2.61 -13.71 -1.57
N THR A 242 -1.90 -14.75 -2.03
CA THR A 242 -2.27 -15.50 -3.23
C THR A 242 -3.48 -16.38 -2.93
N PRO A 243 -4.46 -16.54 -3.84
CA PRO A 243 -5.68 -17.31 -3.59
C PRO A 243 -5.43 -18.77 -3.20
N ALA A 244 -4.34 -19.36 -3.67
CA ALA A 244 -3.99 -20.76 -3.35
C ALA A 244 -3.75 -20.98 -1.85
N LEU A 245 -3.31 -19.95 -1.11
CA LEU A 245 -3.03 -20.03 0.32
C LEU A 245 -4.19 -19.53 1.21
N GLU A 246 -5.39 -19.38 0.63
CA GLU A 246 -6.57 -18.95 1.40
C GLU A 246 -6.89 -19.88 2.59
N PRO A 247 -6.78 -21.23 2.48
CA PRO A 247 -7.00 -22.13 3.62
C PRO A 247 -6.05 -21.85 4.79
N GLU A 248 -4.77 -21.62 4.53
CA GLU A 248 -3.75 -21.33 5.54
C GLU A 248 -4.00 -19.99 6.21
N VAL A 249 -4.38 -18.97 5.42
CA VAL A 249 -4.74 -17.65 5.93
C VAL A 249 -5.99 -17.72 6.81
N LYS A 250 -7.04 -18.42 6.37
CA LYS A 250 -8.24 -18.65 7.17
C LYS A 250 -7.93 -19.35 8.50
N ASN A 251 -7.09 -20.38 8.46
CA ASN A 251 -6.67 -21.09 9.67
C ASN A 251 -5.86 -20.18 10.62
N LEU A 252 -4.94 -19.36 10.08
CA LEU A 252 -4.12 -18.43 10.86
C LEU A 252 -4.97 -17.41 11.59
N PHE A 253 -5.93 -16.77 10.90
CA PHE A 253 -6.76 -15.69 11.44
C PHE A 253 -8.06 -16.19 12.10
N GLY A 254 -8.52 -17.40 11.80
CA GLY A 254 -9.72 -18.00 12.39
C GLY A 254 -11.02 -17.48 11.79
N PHE A 255 -10.99 -16.89 10.58
CA PHE A 255 -12.22 -16.53 9.87
C PHE A 255 -12.68 -17.64 8.89
N VAL A 256 -13.98 -17.68 8.63
CA VAL A 256 -14.64 -18.73 7.84
C VAL A 256 -14.67 -18.36 6.33
#